data_da21c371f18523ecc9524e3c9d85e381
#
_entry.id   da21c371f18523ecc9524e3c9d85e381
#
_cell.length_a   1.000
_cell.length_b   1.000
_cell.length_c   1.000
_cell.angle_alpha   90.00
_cell.angle_beta   90.00
_cell.angle_gamma   90.00
#
_symmetry.space_group_name_H-M   'P 1'
#
loop_
_entity.id
_entity.type
_entity.pdbx_description
1 polymer ?
#
loop_
_entity_poly.entity_id
_entity_poly.type
_entity_poly.pdbx_seq_one_letter_code
_entity_poly.pdbx_strand_id
1 'polypeptide(L)'
;VYPYPGDSHGMYSMTTDQGAGYIDPISGEWLSYQTHDSTHMFYELMYMLHTGEGLWWLGIILGLAAMSVPVMAVTGPIIWWKRYNSKPKIAANSGANTADSVILVGSESNTTWGFAKTLHDSFVQAGHRVHTAPMSQLASNYRCAQRMFILTATYGDGDAPSSAKQFMQRLGKISKKPE
;
A
#
# COMPACT_ATOMS: atom_id res chain seq x y z
N VAL A 1 -23.72 22.71 -29.29
CA VAL A 1 -24.33 21.71 -30.22
C VAL A 1 -25.34 22.48 -31.03
N TYR A 2 -25.18 22.53 -32.36
CA TYR A 2 -26.15 23.15 -33.25
C TYR A 2 -27.26 22.13 -33.52
N PRO A 3 -28.53 22.45 -33.27
CA PRO A 3 -29.61 21.55 -33.60
C PRO A 3 -29.71 21.38 -35.13
N TYR A 4 -30.09 20.18 -35.56
CA TYR A 4 -30.34 19.93 -36.99
C TYR A 4 -31.55 20.75 -37.45
N PRO A 5 -31.55 21.27 -38.68
CA PRO A 5 -32.69 21.97 -39.22
C PRO A 5 -33.94 21.07 -39.21
N GLY A 6 -34.96 21.48 -38.44
CA GLY A 6 -36.20 20.72 -38.25
C GLY A 6 -36.31 19.90 -36.97
N ASP A 7 -35.30 19.92 -36.07
CA ASP A 7 -35.39 19.34 -34.76
C ASP A 7 -36.15 20.27 -33.80
N SER A 8 -37.37 19.94 -33.50
CA SER A 8 -38.23 20.70 -32.55
C SER A 8 -37.80 20.61 -31.12
N HIS A 9 -36.82 19.76 -30.78
CA HIS A 9 -36.26 19.57 -29.45
C HIS A 9 -34.83 20.07 -29.29
N GLY A 10 -34.26 20.67 -30.35
CA GLY A 10 -32.94 21.28 -30.34
C GLY A 10 -32.90 22.51 -29.43
N MET A 11 -31.81 22.77 -28.77
CA MET A 11 -31.55 23.95 -27.93
C MET A 11 -30.26 24.63 -28.40
N TYR A 12 -30.26 25.96 -28.46
CA TYR A 12 -28.98 26.69 -28.62
C TYR A 12 -28.36 26.96 -27.27
N SER A 13 -27.13 26.54 -27.07
CA SER A 13 -26.35 26.98 -25.91
C SER A 13 -25.76 28.36 -26.20
N MET A 14 -25.98 29.29 -25.32
CA MET A 14 -25.41 30.63 -25.38
C MET A 14 -24.65 30.93 -24.10
N THR A 15 -23.40 31.35 -24.22
CA THR A 15 -22.55 31.78 -23.11
C THR A 15 -22.31 33.29 -23.24
N THR A 16 -22.53 34.02 -22.17
CA THR A 16 -22.26 35.43 -21.99
C THR A 16 -21.19 35.65 -20.95
N ASP A 17 -20.71 36.87 -20.78
CA ASP A 17 -19.79 37.28 -19.72
C ASP A 17 -20.39 37.14 -18.30
N GLN A 18 -21.71 37.09 -18.18
CA GLN A 18 -22.43 37.02 -16.91
C GLN A 18 -23.06 35.66 -16.60
N GLY A 19 -23.10 34.75 -17.57
CA GLY A 19 -23.71 33.45 -17.41
C GLY A 19 -23.83 32.66 -18.69
N ALA A 20 -24.31 31.44 -18.56
CA ALA A 20 -24.61 30.55 -19.68
C ALA A 20 -26.00 30.00 -19.57
N GLY A 21 -26.62 29.72 -20.69
CA GLY A 21 -27.97 29.18 -20.75
C GLY A 21 -28.35 28.57 -22.07
N TYR A 22 -29.58 28.11 -22.13
CA TYR A 22 -30.16 27.51 -23.35
C TYR A 22 -31.34 28.33 -23.82
N ILE A 23 -31.41 28.51 -25.11
CA ILE A 23 -32.46 29.29 -25.81
C ILE A 23 -33.24 28.32 -26.68
N ASP A 24 -34.57 28.47 -26.66
CA ASP A 24 -35.44 27.79 -27.61
C ASP A 24 -35.23 28.36 -29.03
N PRO A 25 -34.89 27.54 -30.03
CA PRO A 25 -34.67 27.99 -31.40
C PRO A 25 -35.92 28.53 -32.10
N ILE A 26 -37.12 28.23 -31.61
CA ILE A 26 -38.37 28.61 -32.24
C ILE A 26 -38.93 29.92 -31.60
N SER A 27 -38.99 30.00 -30.29
CA SER A 27 -39.52 31.16 -29.59
C SER A 27 -38.47 32.22 -29.27
N GLY A 28 -37.17 31.84 -29.22
CA GLY A 28 -36.07 32.71 -28.80
C GLY A 28 -36.07 32.98 -27.28
N GLU A 29 -36.90 32.28 -26.53
CA GLU A 29 -36.97 32.44 -25.05
C GLU A 29 -35.86 31.64 -24.34
N TRP A 30 -35.43 32.17 -23.20
CA TRP A 30 -34.50 31.44 -22.36
C TRP A 30 -35.20 30.25 -21.68
N LEU A 31 -34.74 29.03 -21.97
CA LEU A 31 -35.21 27.82 -21.32
C LEU A 31 -34.55 27.65 -19.96
N SER A 32 -33.31 28.06 -19.84
CA SER A 32 -32.55 28.04 -18.61
C SER A 32 -31.42 29.06 -18.71
N TYR A 33 -31.15 29.77 -17.65
CA TYR A 33 -30.03 30.69 -17.55
C TYR A 33 -29.38 30.57 -16.16
N GLN A 34 -28.08 30.36 -16.14
CA GLN A 34 -27.30 30.26 -14.92
C GLN A 34 -26.25 31.37 -14.90
N THR A 35 -26.30 32.22 -13.90
CA THR A 35 -25.32 33.29 -13.69
C THR A 35 -23.99 32.72 -13.18
N HIS A 36 -22.90 33.37 -13.59
CA HIS A 36 -21.56 33.11 -13.04
C HIS A 36 -21.49 33.73 -11.63
N ASP A 37 -21.76 32.95 -10.61
CA ASP A 37 -21.58 33.33 -9.21
C ASP A 37 -20.21 32.89 -8.69
N SER A 38 -19.90 33.25 -7.44
CA SER A 38 -18.63 32.88 -6.79
C SER A 38 -18.40 31.36 -6.73
N THR A 39 -19.46 30.59 -6.67
CA THR A 39 -19.42 29.12 -6.64
C THR A 39 -18.96 28.58 -8.00
N HIS A 40 -19.52 29.16 -9.08
CA HIS A 40 -19.13 28.79 -10.45
C HIS A 40 -17.67 29.13 -10.73
N MET A 41 -17.20 30.31 -10.32
CA MET A 41 -15.79 30.69 -10.45
C MET A 41 -14.86 29.74 -9.65
N PHE A 42 -15.29 29.29 -8.50
CA PHE A 42 -14.54 28.31 -7.72
C PHE A 42 -14.45 26.95 -8.43
N TYR A 43 -15.55 26.47 -9.01
CA TYR A 43 -15.55 25.24 -9.79
C TYR A 43 -14.66 25.34 -11.02
N GLU A 44 -14.73 26.44 -11.76
CA GLU A 44 -13.86 26.67 -12.92
C GLU A 44 -12.38 26.72 -12.54
N LEU A 45 -12.06 27.40 -11.42
CA LEU A 45 -10.69 27.43 -10.91
C LEU A 45 -10.21 26.01 -10.54
N MET A 46 -11.02 25.23 -9.84
CA MET A 46 -10.69 23.85 -9.47
C MET A 46 -10.52 22.97 -10.73
N TYR A 47 -11.41 23.11 -11.69
CA TYR A 47 -11.33 22.41 -12.97
C TYR A 47 -10.04 22.75 -13.73
N MET A 48 -9.73 24.04 -13.85
CA MET A 48 -8.51 24.54 -14.49
C MET A 48 -7.25 24.02 -13.80
N LEU A 49 -7.21 24.03 -12.47
CA LEU A 49 -6.07 23.53 -11.71
C LEU A 49 -5.91 22.02 -11.85
N HIS A 50 -7.01 21.29 -11.99
CA HIS A 50 -6.97 19.82 -12.08
C HIS A 50 -6.64 19.32 -13.48
N THR A 51 -7.13 20.01 -14.50
CA THR A 51 -6.96 19.62 -15.92
C THR A 51 -5.81 20.33 -16.62
N GLY A 52 -5.43 21.50 -16.11
CA GLY A 52 -4.50 22.40 -16.79
C GLY A 52 -5.12 23.15 -17.97
N GLU A 53 -6.46 23.09 -18.15
CA GLU A 53 -7.14 23.79 -19.23
C GLU A 53 -6.96 25.30 -19.10
N GLY A 54 -6.61 25.96 -20.20
CA GLY A 54 -6.25 27.39 -20.19
C GLY A 54 -4.83 27.71 -19.71
N LEU A 55 -4.13 26.79 -19.03
CA LEU A 55 -2.75 26.95 -18.57
C LEU A 55 -1.87 25.84 -19.15
N TRP A 56 -1.42 26.02 -20.38
CA TRP A 56 -0.66 25.00 -21.12
C TRP A 56 0.57 24.46 -20.36
N TRP A 57 1.28 25.30 -19.60
CA TRP A 57 2.43 24.90 -18.80
C TRP A 57 2.02 23.99 -17.61
N LEU A 58 0.85 24.27 -16.99
CA LEU A 58 0.30 23.42 -15.92
C LEU A 58 -0.13 22.07 -16.48
N GLY A 59 -0.75 22.05 -17.66
CA GLY A 59 -1.11 20.83 -18.37
C GLY A 59 0.10 19.91 -18.63
N ILE A 60 1.25 20.49 -19.00
CA ILE A 60 2.51 19.73 -19.18
C ILE A 60 2.96 19.13 -17.84
N ILE A 61 2.97 19.91 -16.74
CA ILE A 61 3.36 19.42 -15.43
C ILE A 61 2.45 18.28 -14.96
N LEU A 62 1.14 18.46 -15.11
CA LEU A 62 0.15 17.42 -14.75
C LEU A 62 0.31 16.17 -15.62
N GLY A 63 0.55 16.33 -16.91
CA GLY A 63 0.82 15.24 -17.83
C GLY A 63 2.08 14.44 -17.46
N LEU A 64 3.18 15.13 -17.14
CA LEU A 64 4.40 14.48 -16.64
C LEU A 64 4.18 13.77 -15.30
N ALA A 65 3.43 14.40 -14.39
CA ALA A 65 3.06 13.76 -13.12
C ALA A 65 2.20 12.52 -13.35
N ALA A 66 1.23 12.58 -14.26
CA ALA A 66 0.38 11.44 -14.61
C ALA A 66 1.19 10.26 -15.19
N MET A 67 2.27 10.50 -15.93
CA MET A 67 3.15 9.45 -16.42
C MET A 67 3.90 8.69 -15.30
N SER A 68 3.98 9.24 -14.09
CA SER A 68 4.54 8.51 -12.94
C SER A 68 3.65 7.35 -12.49
N VAL A 69 2.35 7.40 -12.73
CA VAL A 69 1.38 6.39 -12.31
C VAL A 69 1.65 5.01 -12.94
N PRO A 70 1.79 4.87 -14.27
CA PRO A 70 2.13 3.58 -14.87
C PRO A 70 3.51 3.08 -14.42
N VAL A 71 4.48 3.96 -14.20
CA VAL A 71 5.80 3.58 -13.66
C VAL A 71 5.65 2.98 -12.26
N MET A 72 4.88 3.62 -11.37
CA MET A 72 4.60 3.11 -10.03
C MET A 72 3.77 1.82 -10.07
N ALA A 73 2.82 1.70 -10.99
CA ALA A 73 2.01 0.51 -11.16
C ALA A 73 2.84 -0.72 -11.57
N VAL A 74 3.94 -0.53 -12.29
CA VAL A 74 4.85 -1.61 -12.67
C VAL A 74 5.91 -1.86 -11.59
N THR A 75 6.54 -0.79 -11.09
CA THR A 75 7.66 -0.91 -10.13
C THR A 75 7.19 -1.37 -8.74
N GLY A 76 6.00 -0.95 -8.31
CA GLY A 76 5.44 -1.34 -7.01
C GLY A 76 5.32 -2.85 -6.84
N PRO A 77 4.60 -3.58 -7.72
CA PRO A 77 4.52 -5.03 -7.69
C PRO A 77 5.88 -5.74 -7.80
N ILE A 78 6.80 -5.22 -8.62
CA ILE A 78 8.16 -5.79 -8.77
C ILE A 78 8.92 -5.68 -7.44
N ILE A 79 8.92 -4.52 -6.80
CA ILE A 79 9.59 -4.30 -5.52
C ILE A 79 8.93 -5.17 -4.43
N TRP A 80 7.60 -5.21 -4.40
CA TRP A 80 6.86 -6.05 -3.47
C TRP A 80 7.20 -7.54 -3.64
N TRP A 81 7.19 -8.05 -4.88
CA TRP A 81 7.56 -9.43 -5.22
C TRP A 81 8.99 -9.76 -4.80
N LYS A 82 9.93 -8.88 -5.15
CA LYS A 82 11.34 -9.04 -4.76
C LYS A 82 11.49 -9.08 -3.24
N ARG A 83 10.81 -8.21 -2.53
CA ARG A 83 10.84 -8.14 -1.06
C ARG A 83 10.18 -9.35 -0.40
N TYR A 84 9.06 -9.80 -0.95
CA TYR A 84 8.35 -10.98 -0.46
C TYR A 84 9.19 -12.25 -0.60
N ASN A 85 9.91 -12.40 -1.70
CA ASN A 85 10.76 -13.57 -1.97
C ASN A 85 12.16 -13.48 -1.35
N SER A 86 12.59 -12.31 -0.89
CA SER A 86 13.93 -12.09 -0.31
C SER A 86 13.97 -12.47 1.18
N LYS A 87 13.89 -13.78 1.46
CA LYS A 87 14.25 -14.27 2.79
C LYS A 87 15.78 -14.38 2.88
N PRO A 88 16.44 -13.70 3.84
CA PRO A 88 17.87 -13.86 4.00
C PRO A 88 18.19 -15.32 4.33
N LYS A 89 19.14 -15.89 3.62
CA LYS A 89 19.66 -17.22 3.92
C LYS A 89 20.45 -17.15 5.22
N ILE A 90 20.04 -17.92 6.22
CA ILE A 90 20.75 -18.07 7.48
C ILE A 90 21.79 -19.18 7.27
N ALA A 91 23.07 -18.80 7.26
CA ALA A 91 24.16 -19.76 7.20
C ALA A 91 24.37 -20.41 8.57
N ALA A 92 24.90 -21.63 8.60
CA ALA A 92 25.23 -22.36 9.85
C ALA A 92 24.04 -22.51 10.84
N ASN A 93 22.80 -22.61 10.31
CA ASN A 93 21.62 -22.77 11.15
C ASN A 93 21.58 -24.18 11.76
N SER A 94 21.67 -24.27 13.09
CA SER A 94 21.65 -25.52 13.83
C SER A 94 20.25 -26.13 13.90
N GLY A 95 20.15 -27.43 14.13
CA GLY A 95 18.85 -28.07 14.36
C GLY A 95 18.18 -27.59 15.65
N ALA A 96 16.86 -27.54 15.69
CA ALA A 96 16.08 -27.07 16.84
C ALA A 96 16.43 -27.81 18.17
N ASN A 97 16.75 -29.10 18.09
CA ASN A 97 17.08 -29.91 19.25
C ASN A 97 18.55 -29.89 19.68
N THR A 98 19.42 -29.32 18.86
CA THR A 98 20.89 -29.27 19.11
C THR A 98 21.38 -27.87 19.41
N ALA A 99 20.57 -26.87 19.16
CA ALA A 99 20.87 -25.47 19.38
C ALA A 99 20.78 -25.14 20.88
N ASP A 100 21.74 -24.36 21.39
CA ASP A 100 21.71 -23.77 22.71
C ASP A 100 20.98 -22.40 22.74
N SER A 101 20.87 -21.76 21.60
CA SER A 101 20.21 -20.47 21.41
C SER A 101 19.20 -20.56 20.28
N VAL A 102 17.97 -20.12 20.53
CA VAL A 102 16.87 -20.16 19.55
C VAL A 102 16.41 -18.73 19.24
N ILE A 103 16.27 -18.40 17.97
CA ILE A 103 15.77 -17.11 17.50
C ILE A 103 14.50 -17.36 16.68
N LEU A 104 13.36 -16.91 17.17
CA LEU A 104 12.08 -16.98 16.46
C LEU A 104 11.73 -15.62 15.87
N VAL A 105 11.41 -15.61 14.57
CA VAL A 105 11.23 -14.39 13.81
C VAL A 105 9.80 -14.25 13.32
N GLY A 106 9.16 -13.13 13.68
CA GLY A 106 7.84 -12.69 13.19
C GLY A 106 7.99 -11.46 12.31
N SER A 107 7.67 -11.58 11.03
CA SER A 107 7.80 -10.47 10.06
C SER A 107 6.86 -10.65 8.89
N GLU A 108 6.18 -9.57 8.48
CA GLU A 108 5.41 -9.54 7.23
C GLU A 108 6.28 -9.09 6.05
N SER A 109 7.13 -8.10 6.25
CA SER A 109 7.93 -7.48 5.18
C SER A 109 9.37 -7.99 5.10
N ASN A 110 9.72 -9.04 5.83
CA ASN A 110 11.07 -9.61 5.93
C ASN A 110 12.15 -8.68 6.54
N THR A 111 11.82 -7.48 7.00
CA THR A 111 12.80 -6.56 7.62
C THR A 111 13.39 -7.11 8.90
N THR A 112 12.59 -7.76 9.74
CA THR A 112 13.02 -8.37 11.01
C THR A 112 14.04 -9.49 10.80
N TRP A 113 14.02 -10.15 9.63
CA TRP A 113 15.00 -11.18 9.28
C TRP A 113 16.43 -10.64 9.12
N GLY A 114 16.60 -9.36 8.76
CA GLY A 114 17.91 -8.71 8.73
C GLY A 114 18.52 -8.64 10.15
N PHE A 115 17.73 -8.19 11.12
CA PHE A 115 18.15 -8.15 12.52
C PHE A 115 18.41 -9.55 13.08
N ALA A 116 17.51 -10.51 12.78
CA ALA A 116 17.68 -11.90 13.20
C ALA A 116 18.97 -12.51 12.65
N LYS A 117 19.34 -12.21 11.39
CA LYS A 117 20.57 -12.65 10.80
C LYS A 117 21.79 -12.07 11.50
N THR A 118 21.82 -10.77 11.76
CA THR A 118 22.92 -10.12 12.50
C THR A 118 23.09 -10.74 13.88
N LEU A 119 22.00 -10.95 14.61
CA LEU A 119 22.00 -11.58 15.93
C LEU A 119 22.52 -13.04 15.84
N HIS A 120 22.01 -13.80 14.86
CA HIS A 120 22.45 -15.18 14.60
C HIS A 120 23.95 -15.24 14.34
N ASP A 121 24.46 -14.43 13.43
CA ASP A 121 25.87 -14.40 13.05
C ASP A 121 26.76 -14.02 14.25
N SER A 122 26.33 -13.09 15.10
CA SER A 122 27.04 -12.70 16.32
C SER A 122 27.12 -13.84 17.33
N PHE A 123 26.04 -14.57 17.55
CA PHE A 123 26.06 -15.73 18.44
C PHE A 123 26.89 -16.90 17.90
N VAL A 124 26.82 -17.15 16.59
CA VAL A 124 27.67 -18.17 15.95
C VAL A 124 29.16 -17.80 16.07
N GLN A 125 29.53 -16.52 15.88
CA GLN A 125 30.90 -16.04 16.09
C GLN A 125 31.36 -16.18 17.53
N ALA A 126 30.43 -16.06 18.49
CA ALA A 126 30.71 -16.31 19.91
C ALA A 126 30.78 -17.81 20.28
N GLY A 127 30.65 -18.71 19.31
CA GLY A 127 30.76 -20.17 19.52
C GLY A 127 29.46 -20.87 19.91
N HIS A 128 28.29 -20.16 19.83
CA HIS A 128 27.01 -20.76 20.14
C HIS A 128 26.39 -21.49 18.95
N ARG A 129 25.64 -22.54 19.24
CA ARG A 129 24.83 -23.24 18.23
C ARG A 129 23.45 -22.61 18.17
N VAL A 130 23.18 -21.90 17.07
CA VAL A 130 21.99 -21.08 16.92
C VAL A 130 20.98 -21.72 15.97
N HIS A 131 19.71 -21.76 16.40
CA HIS A 131 18.57 -22.13 15.57
C HIS A 131 17.70 -20.91 15.30
N THR A 132 17.64 -20.47 14.05
CA THR A 132 16.77 -19.36 13.64
C THR A 132 15.67 -19.87 12.72
N ALA A 133 14.42 -19.59 13.10
CA ALA A 133 13.24 -20.06 12.39
C ALA A 133 12.11 -19.01 12.46
N PRO A 134 11.14 -19.08 11.53
CA PRO A 134 9.93 -18.25 11.65
C PRO A 134 9.11 -18.68 12.89
N MET A 135 8.44 -17.72 13.52
CA MET A 135 7.59 -17.97 14.70
C MET A 135 6.52 -19.03 14.46
N SER A 136 6.03 -19.15 13.21
CA SER A 136 5.10 -20.20 12.81
C SER A 136 5.65 -21.62 12.92
N GLN A 137 6.98 -21.77 13.03
CA GLN A 137 7.66 -23.06 13.16
C GLN A 137 8.10 -23.35 14.62
N LEU A 138 7.45 -22.72 15.61
CA LEU A 138 7.69 -23.05 17.01
C LEU A 138 7.63 -24.57 17.20
N ALA A 139 8.73 -25.17 17.65
CA ALA A 139 8.81 -26.59 17.97
C ALA A 139 8.18 -26.86 19.35
N SER A 140 7.67 -28.06 19.54
CA SER A 140 7.09 -28.48 20.81
C SER A 140 8.13 -28.75 21.92
N ASN A 141 9.40 -28.90 21.52
CA ASN A 141 10.50 -29.12 22.47
C ASN A 141 11.82 -28.62 21.87
N TYR A 142 12.66 -28.00 22.72
CA TYR A 142 14.02 -27.56 22.41
C TYR A 142 14.96 -28.12 23.50
N ARG A 143 15.43 -29.33 23.31
CA ARG A 143 16.14 -30.11 24.35
C ARG A 143 17.40 -29.44 24.89
N CYS A 144 18.14 -28.72 24.06
CA CYS A 144 19.42 -28.12 24.47
C CYS A 144 19.34 -26.60 24.62
N ALA A 145 18.19 -25.99 24.35
CA ALA A 145 18.07 -24.54 24.34
C ALA A 145 18.15 -23.97 25.77
N GLN A 146 19.08 -23.06 25.97
CA GLN A 146 19.26 -22.27 27.17
C GLN A 146 18.68 -20.87 27.05
N ARG A 147 18.55 -20.37 25.80
CA ARG A 147 18.10 -19.02 25.50
C ARG A 147 17.11 -19.05 24.32
N MET A 148 16.07 -18.25 24.43
CA MET A 148 15.10 -18.05 23.35
C MET A 148 14.88 -16.56 23.14
N PHE A 149 15.08 -16.12 21.91
CA PHE A 149 14.84 -14.75 21.46
C PHE A 149 13.64 -14.74 20.53
N ILE A 150 12.71 -13.83 20.76
CA ILE A 150 11.54 -13.63 19.93
C ILE A 150 11.64 -12.24 19.34
N LEU A 151 11.88 -12.19 18.03
CA LEU A 151 11.98 -10.94 17.27
C LEU A 151 10.72 -10.79 16.43
N THR A 152 9.90 -9.83 16.78
CA THR A 152 8.68 -9.54 16.02
C THR A 152 8.55 -8.05 15.72
N ALA A 153 8.06 -7.72 14.53
CA ALA A 153 7.67 -6.37 14.17
C ALA A 153 6.15 -6.29 14.08
N THR A 154 5.58 -5.21 14.59
CA THR A 154 4.19 -4.85 14.35
C THR A 154 4.08 -4.07 13.04
N TYR A 155 2.89 -4.03 12.44
CA TYR A 155 2.59 -3.25 11.24
C TYR A 155 1.22 -2.59 11.36
N GLY A 156 0.96 -1.58 10.51
CA GLY A 156 -0.27 -0.80 10.58
C GLY A 156 -0.48 -0.18 11.97
N ASP A 157 -1.65 -0.36 12.54
CA ASP A 157 -2.04 0.17 13.85
C ASP A 157 -1.53 -0.67 15.05
N GLY A 158 -0.45 -1.42 14.86
CA GLY A 158 0.13 -2.26 15.90
C GLY A 158 -0.20 -3.74 15.75
N ASP A 159 -0.71 -4.16 14.61
CA ASP A 159 -1.05 -5.55 14.35
C ASP A 159 0.17 -6.48 14.38
N ALA A 160 -0.05 -7.67 14.90
CA ALA A 160 0.96 -8.71 14.93
C ALA A 160 1.04 -9.43 13.57
N PRO A 161 2.25 -9.80 13.09
CA PRO A 161 2.41 -10.52 11.84
C PRO A 161 1.67 -11.88 11.88
N SER A 162 1.29 -12.37 10.69
CA SER A 162 0.56 -13.64 10.54
C SER A 162 1.28 -14.82 11.21
N SER A 163 2.60 -14.83 11.18
CA SER A 163 3.44 -15.81 11.86
C SER A 163 3.32 -15.76 13.39
N ALA A 164 3.07 -14.60 13.97
CA ALA A 164 2.85 -14.44 15.42
C ALA A 164 1.48 -14.99 15.85
N LYS A 165 0.44 -14.85 15.03
CA LYS A 165 -0.87 -15.46 15.29
C LYS A 165 -0.76 -16.98 15.35
N GLN A 166 -0.03 -17.59 14.44
CA GLN A 166 0.23 -19.04 14.44
C GLN A 166 1.10 -19.47 15.65
N PHE A 167 2.06 -18.64 16.05
CA PHE A 167 2.88 -18.86 17.25
C PHE A 167 2.02 -18.94 18.50
N MET A 168 1.12 -17.99 18.73
CA MET A 168 0.22 -17.97 19.88
C MET A 168 -0.68 -19.22 19.93
N GLN A 169 -1.20 -19.66 18.79
CA GLN A 169 -1.98 -20.90 18.70
C GLN A 169 -1.17 -22.15 19.09
N ARG A 170 0.09 -22.23 18.66
CA ARG A 170 1.00 -23.33 18.99
C ARG A 170 1.41 -23.30 20.45
N LEU A 171 1.73 -22.12 20.98
CA LEU A 171 2.08 -21.93 22.37
C LEU A 171 0.96 -22.40 23.31
N GLY A 172 -0.30 -22.06 23.00
CA GLY A 172 -1.46 -22.50 23.74
C GLY A 172 -1.67 -24.03 23.71
N LYS A 173 -1.24 -24.70 22.64
CA LYS A 173 -1.28 -26.19 22.57
C LYS A 173 -0.18 -26.83 23.40
N ILE A 174 1.01 -26.24 23.47
CA ILE A 174 2.14 -26.72 24.24
C ILE A 174 1.84 -26.56 25.73
N SER A 175 1.32 -25.41 26.15
CA SER A 175 0.94 -25.11 27.56
C SER A 175 -0.17 -26.00 28.10
N LYS A 176 -0.98 -26.63 27.25
CA LYS A 176 -2.06 -27.55 27.67
C LYS A 176 -1.65 -29.01 27.69
N LYS A 177 -0.40 -29.35 27.39
CA LYS A 177 0.08 -30.71 27.48
C LYS A 177 0.36 -31.03 28.95
N PRO A 178 -0.35 -31.97 29.60
CA PRO A 178 0.00 -32.41 30.97
C PRO A 178 1.41 -33.02 30.94
N GLU A 179 2.15 -32.80 32.01
CA GLU A 179 3.45 -33.44 32.27
C GLU A 179 3.31 -34.96 32.34
#